data_d4b332d9db443c231f7081bf8e257185
#
_entry.id   d4b332d9db443c231f7081bf8e257185
#
_cell.length_a   1.000
_cell.length_b   1.000
_cell.length_c   1.000
_cell.angle_alpha   90.00
_cell.angle_beta   90.00
_cell.angle_gamma   90.00
#
_symmetry.space_group_name_H-M   'P 1'
#
loop_
_entity.id
_entity.type
_entity.pdbx_description
1 polymer ?
#
loop_
_entity_poly.entity_id
_entity_poly.type
_entity_poly.pdbx_seq_one_letter_code
_entity_poly.pdbx_strand_id
1 'polypeptide(L)'
;LKDGDIITLDYEGRTEGVLFDTTLEKVAKKEDSIVENRVYAPITVVVGDGRLVPGLENDLKKAKVGKTTEVKISPEDAYGPRDTKLIETMSVSKFRRLCPNAKGFVGEEVNIEGKMGILANVYGSRVRVDFNPGLAGKELTFKYTVKSTIKKVDEKIKALFNMEYPSDEDFKIDVKKGVASINL
;
A
#
# COMPACT_ATOMS: atom_id res chain seq x y z
N LEU A 1 4.58 -20.12 6.47
CA LEU A 1 3.93 -20.00 5.17
C LEU A 1 4.96 -20.22 4.06
N LYS A 2 4.51 -20.58 2.86
CA LYS A 2 5.37 -20.85 1.68
C LYS A 2 4.97 -19.93 0.54
N ASP A 3 5.89 -19.70 -0.40
CA ASP A 3 5.58 -19.00 -1.63
C ASP A 3 4.42 -19.69 -2.36
N GLY A 4 3.46 -18.92 -2.84
CA GLY A 4 2.22 -19.40 -3.45
C GLY A 4 1.09 -19.76 -2.49
N ASP A 5 1.30 -19.67 -1.17
CA ASP A 5 0.18 -19.76 -0.22
C ASP A 5 -0.73 -18.54 -0.36
N ILE A 6 -2.04 -18.78 -0.48
CA ILE A 6 -3.04 -17.71 -0.48
C ILE A 6 -3.59 -17.56 0.94
N ILE A 7 -3.48 -16.37 1.47
CA ILE A 7 -3.85 -16.04 2.86
C ILE A 7 -4.80 -14.85 2.91
N THR A 8 -5.52 -14.74 4.01
CA THR A 8 -6.21 -13.50 4.37
C THR A 8 -5.46 -12.81 5.51
N LEU A 9 -5.25 -11.51 5.38
CA LEU A 9 -4.36 -10.72 6.21
C LEU A 9 -5.06 -9.47 6.73
N ASP A 10 -5.04 -9.27 8.05
CA ASP A 10 -5.31 -7.98 8.67
C ASP A 10 -3.99 -7.31 9.03
N TYR A 11 -3.90 -6.00 8.83
CA TYR A 11 -2.72 -5.24 9.19
C TYR A 11 -3.01 -3.78 9.55
N GLU A 12 -2.06 -3.17 10.22
CA GLU A 12 -1.85 -1.73 10.36
C GLU A 12 -0.41 -1.41 10.00
N GLY A 13 -0.21 -0.42 9.13
CA GLY A 13 1.10 0.08 8.70
C GLY A 13 1.35 1.47 9.26
N ARG A 14 2.52 1.66 9.89
CA ARG A 14 2.93 2.92 10.52
C ARG A 14 4.32 3.34 10.06
N THR A 15 4.53 4.64 10.01
CA THR A 15 5.87 5.24 9.88
C THR A 15 6.00 6.36 10.91
N GLU A 16 7.10 6.39 11.66
CA GLU A 16 7.31 7.37 12.72
C GLU A 16 6.15 7.45 13.74
N GLY A 17 5.46 6.32 13.96
CA GLY A 17 4.28 6.23 14.83
C GLY A 17 2.96 6.64 14.16
N VAL A 18 2.99 7.29 13.01
CA VAL A 18 1.80 7.72 12.27
C VAL A 18 1.25 6.59 11.41
N LEU A 19 -0.05 6.33 11.50
CA LEU A 19 -0.75 5.36 10.67
C LEU A 19 -0.80 5.86 9.22
N PHE A 20 -0.31 5.06 8.25
CA PHE A 20 -0.45 5.38 6.85
C PHE A 20 -1.42 4.45 6.11
N ASP A 21 -1.66 3.24 6.63
CA ASP A 21 -2.62 2.31 6.03
C ASP A 21 -3.06 1.23 7.04
N THR A 22 -4.31 0.73 6.90
CA THR A 22 -4.84 -0.37 7.72
C THR A 22 -6.05 -1.04 7.07
N THR A 23 -6.23 -2.33 7.34
CA THR A 23 -7.47 -3.08 7.04
C THR A 23 -8.50 -3.00 8.17
N LEU A 24 -8.13 -2.46 9.32
CA LEU A 24 -8.93 -2.48 10.54
C LEU A 24 -9.69 -1.16 10.72
N GLU A 25 -11.00 -1.16 10.49
CA GLU A 25 -11.85 0.02 10.62
C GLU A 25 -11.74 0.69 12.01
N LYS A 26 -11.64 -0.12 13.07
CA LYS A 26 -11.49 0.39 14.45
C LYS A 26 -10.22 1.21 14.63
N VAL A 27 -9.12 0.81 13.96
CA VAL A 27 -7.84 1.52 14.01
C VAL A 27 -7.96 2.82 13.22
N ALA A 28 -8.52 2.77 12.01
CA ALA A 28 -8.74 3.96 11.19
C ALA A 28 -9.63 5.00 11.91
N LYS A 29 -10.72 4.56 12.57
CA LYS A 29 -11.59 5.43 13.37
C LYS A 29 -10.86 6.09 14.54
N LYS A 30 -10.05 5.32 15.25
CA LYS A 30 -9.29 5.82 16.41
C LYS A 30 -8.27 6.90 16.03
N GLU A 31 -7.68 6.78 14.84
CA GLU A 31 -6.64 7.69 14.33
C GLU A 31 -7.22 8.80 13.44
N ASP A 32 -8.55 8.92 13.37
CA ASP A 32 -9.26 9.89 12.51
C ASP A 32 -8.82 9.85 11.03
N SER A 33 -8.52 8.63 10.56
CA SER A 33 -7.97 8.34 9.23
C SER A 33 -8.92 7.49 8.37
N ILE A 34 -10.23 7.62 8.61
CA ILE A 34 -11.25 6.94 7.81
C ILE A 34 -11.24 7.49 6.38
N VAL A 35 -11.18 6.58 5.41
CA VAL A 35 -11.34 6.90 3.99
C VAL A 35 -12.77 6.55 3.58
N GLU A 36 -13.50 7.52 3.04
CA GLU A 36 -14.86 7.32 2.54
C GLU A 36 -14.88 6.26 1.41
N ASN A 37 -15.92 5.44 1.40
CA ASN A 37 -16.13 4.37 0.43
C ASN A 37 -15.06 3.26 0.43
N ARG A 38 -14.17 3.22 1.42
CA ARG A 38 -13.23 2.13 1.60
C ARG A 38 -13.86 0.99 2.41
N VAL A 39 -13.80 -0.22 1.89
CA VAL A 39 -14.17 -1.42 2.64
C VAL A 39 -12.99 -1.84 3.52
N TYR A 40 -13.22 -1.85 4.83
CA TYR A 40 -12.24 -2.32 5.82
C TYR A 40 -12.49 -3.79 6.11
N ALA A 41 -11.69 -4.64 5.50
CA ALA A 41 -11.76 -6.10 5.65
C ALA A 41 -10.36 -6.71 5.46
N PRO A 42 -10.12 -7.93 5.95
CA PRO A 42 -8.87 -8.63 5.67
C PRO A 42 -8.62 -8.72 4.16
N ILE A 43 -7.43 -8.35 3.73
CA ILE A 43 -7.04 -8.47 2.32
C ILE A 43 -6.60 -9.90 1.99
N THR A 44 -6.82 -10.30 0.75
CA THR A 44 -6.24 -11.54 0.21
C THR A 44 -4.85 -11.25 -0.33
N VAL A 45 -3.89 -12.11 0.00
CA VAL A 45 -2.49 -11.99 -0.42
C VAL A 45 -1.98 -13.35 -0.87
N VAL A 46 -1.21 -13.37 -1.95
CA VAL A 46 -0.40 -14.52 -2.36
C VAL A 46 1.02 -14.29 -1.84
N VAL A 47 1.51 -15.17 -0.97
CA VAL A 47 2.84 -15.03 -0.39
C VAL A 47 3.90 -15.16 -1.47
N GLY A 48 4.76 -14.16 -1.60
CA GLY A 48 5.89 -14.15 -2.55
C GLY A 48 5.52 -13.71 -3.97
N ASP A 49 4.35 -13.09 -4.21
CA ASP A 49 3.96 -12.57 -5.52
C ASP A 49 4.48 -11.15 -5.83
N GLY A 50 5.13 -10.50 -4.88
CA GLY A 50 5.73 -9.16 -5.04
C GLY A 50 4.75 -7.99 -4.93
N ARG A 51 3.52 -8.22 -4.49
CA ARG A 51 2.52 -7.15 -4.26
C ARG A 51 2.71 -6.40 -2.95
N LEU A 52 3.38 -7.01 -1.99
CA LEU A 52 3.75 -6.38 -0.73
C LEU A 52 5.20 -5.93 -0.75
N VAL A 53 5.57 -5.05 0.17
CA VAL A 53 6.98 -4.66 0.33
C VAL A 53 7.83 -5.89 0.71
N PRO A 54 9.05 -6.01 0.17
CA PRO A 54 9.89 -7.23 0.33
C PRO A 54 10.08 -7.65 1.79
N GLY A 55 10.28 -6.69 2.68
CA GLY A 55 10.46 -6.97 4.11
C GLY A 55 9.24 -7.62 4.75
N LEU A 56 8.02 -7.19 4.37
CA LEU A 56 6.79 -7.80 4.89
C LEU A 56 6.58 -9.21 4.31
N GLU A 57 6.85 -9.41 3.02
CA GLU A 57 6.76 -10.74 2.40
C GLU A 57 7.71 -11.75 3.04
N ASN A 58 8.94 -11.33 3.32
CA ASN A 58 9.92 -12.18 3.99
C ASN A 58 9.51 -12.55 5.42
N ASP A 59 8.86 -11.62 6.13
CA ASP A 59 8.38 -11.90 7.49
C ASP A 59 7.13 -12.80 7.48
N LEU A 60 6.23 -12.63 6.52
CA LEU A 60 5.04 -13.47 6.34
C LEU A 60 5.40 -14.96 6.18
N LYS A 61 6.53 -15.30 5.55
CA LYS A 61 7.02 -16.69 5.45
C LYS A 61 7.24 -17.35 6.81
N LYS A 62 7.54 -16.56 7.84
CA LYS A 62 7.74 -17.03 9.22
C LYS A 62 6.46 -16.96 10.07
N ALA A 63 5.41 -16.29 9.57
CA ALA A 63 4.19 -16.05 10.30
C ALA A 63 3.39 -17.33 10.60
N LYS A 64 2.65 -17.30 11.71
CA LYS A 64 1.71 -18.34 12.11
C LYS A 64 0.29 -17.79 12.02
N VAL A 65 -0.63 -18.59 11.48
CA VAL A 65 -2.05 -18.25 11.39
C VAL A 65 -2.61 -17.98 12.79
N GLY A 66 -3.39 -16.93 12.93
CA GLY A 66 -4.02 -16.49 14.19
C GLY A 66 -3.11 -15.73 15.15
N LYS A 67 -1.80 -15.67 14.88
CA LYS A 67 -0.86 -14.92 15.71
C LYS A 67 -0.64 -13.50 15.15
N THR A 68 -0.79 -12.50 16.01
CA THR A 68 -0.38 -11.13 15.69
C THR A 68 1.13 -11.00 15.79
N THR A 69 1.74 -10.42 14.77
CA THR A 69 3.18 -10.17 14.67
C THR A 69 3.40 -8.69 14.36
N GLU A 70 4.46 -8.13 14.92
CA GLU A 70 4.93 -6.79 14.59
C GLU A 70 6.32 -6.89 14.00
N VAL A 71 6.55 -6.20 12.88
CA VAL A 71 7.83 -6.17 12.16
C VAL A 71 8.18 -4.75 11.77
N LYS A 72 9.45 -4.40 11.94
CA LYS A 72 10.05 -3.17 11.43
C LYS A 72 10.80 -3.47 10.15
N ILE A 73 10.57 -2.66 9.14
CA ILE A 73 11.10 -2.85 7.79
C ILE A 73 11.91 -1.62 7.44
N SER A 74 13.17 -1.84 7.09
CA SER A 74 14.06 -0.77 6.65
C SER A 74 13.63 -0.20 5.30
N PRO A 75 14.02 1.03 4.96
CA PRO A 75 13.69 1.62 3.66
C PRO A 75 14.09 0.75 2.48
N GLU A 76 15.23 0.06 2.56
CA GLU A 76 15.77 -0.81 1.50
C GLU A 76 14.85 -1.99 1.19
N ASP A 77 14.21 -2.53 2.23
CA ASP A 77 13.27 -3.65 2.14
C ASP A 77 11.81 -3.19 1.99
N ALA A 78 11.58 -1.89 1.81
CA ALA A 78 10.27 -1.27 1.64
C ALA A 78 10.19 -0.50 0.31
N TYR A 79 10.10 0.83 0.37
CA TYR A 79 9.98 1.70 -0.81
C TYR A 79 11.32 2.25 -1.31
N GLY A 80 12.41 1.73 -0.81
CA GLY A 80 13.77 2.15 -1.14
C GLY A 80 14.21 3.42 -0.41
N PRO A 81 15.52 3.76 -0.48
CA PRO A 81 16.05 5.01 0.03
C PRO A 81 15.50 6.20 -0.77
N ARG A 82 15.49 7.37 -0.14
CA ARG A 82 15.10 8.61 -0.83
C ARG A 82 16.18 9.01 -1.83
N ASP A 83 15.79 9.18 -3.10
CA ASP A 83 16.70 9.61 -4.17
C ASP A 83 16.75 11.14 -4.24
N THR A 84 17.92 11.71 -4.02
CA THR A 84 18.15 13.15 -4.10
C THR A 84 17.99 13.71 -5.52
N LYS A 85 18.11 12.88 -6.55
CA LYS A 85 17.88 13.26 -7.95
C LYS A 85 16.40 13.52 -8.26
N LEU A 86 15.49 12.94 -7.46
CA LEU A 86 14.07 13.19 -7.56
C LEU A 86 13.62 14.43 -6.78
N ILE A 87 14.57 15.20 -6.22
CA ILE A 87 14.29 16.45 -5.53
C ILE A 87 14.70 17.61 -6.44
N GLU A 88 13.72 18.30 -7.00
CA GLU A 88 13.95 19.40 -7.90
C GLU A 88 13.83 20.75 -7.18
N THR A 89 14.79 21.66 -7.50
CA THR A 89 14.73 23.04 -7.04
C THR A 89 14.46 23.96 -8.23
N MET A 90 13.43 24.80 -8.13
CA MET A 90 13.06 25.73 -9.17
C MET A 90 12.72 27.10 -8.60
N SER A 91 12.60 28.13 -9.46
CA SER A 91 12.12 29.44 -9.04
C SER A 91 10.62 29.41 -8.72
N VAL A 92 10.18 30.26 -7.77
CA VAL A 92 8.75 30.43 -7.47
C VAL A 92 7.95 30.80 -8.73
N SER A 93 8.52 31.61 -9.62
CA SER A 93 7.86 31.98 -10.87
C SER A 93 7.65 30.80 -11.82
N LYS A 94 8.67 29.91 -11.94
CA LYS A 94 8.53 28.65 -12.72
C LYS A 94 7.48 27.75 -12.08
N PHE A 95 7.52 27.56 -10.76
CA PHE A 95 6.58 26.74 -10.01
C PHE A 95 5.13 27.20 -10.23
N ARG A 96 4.85 28.51 -10.05
CA ARG A 96 3.50 29.06 -10.25
C ARG A 96 2.99 28.92 -11.67
N ARG A 97 3.88 28.94 -12.66
CA ARG A 97 3.51 28.69 -14.06
C ARG A 97 3.12 27.22 -14.29
N LEU A 98 3.83 26.29 -13.67
CA LEU A 98 3.60 24.84 -13.80
C LEU A 98 2.42 24.37 -12.94
N CYS A 99 2.22 25.00 -11.79
CA CYS A 99 1.16 24.68 -10.83
C CYS A 99 0.35 25.95 -10.47
N PRO A 100 -0.46 26.49 -11.40
CA PRO A 100 -1.16 27.75 -11.17
C PRO A 100 -2.16 27.71 -10.01
N ASN A 101 -2.70 26.53 -9.69
CA ASN A 101 -3.67 26.32 -8.63
C ASN A 101 -3.06 25.93 -7.29
N ALA A 102 -1.72 25.76 -7.22
CA ALA A 102 -1.06 25.41 -5.98
C ALA A 102 -1.07 26.60 -5.01
N LYS A 103 -1.37 26.33 -3.74
CA LYS A 103 -1.38 27.33 -2.65
C LYS A 103 0.05 27.71 -2.24
N GLY A 104 1.01 26.81 -2.41
CA GLY A 104 2.42 27.05 -2.18
C GLY A 104 2.86 26.87 -0.72
N PHE A 105 2.21 26.02 0.06
CA PHE A 105 2.64 25.68 1.42
C PHE A 105 3.45 24.37 1.44
N VAL A 106 4.35 24.26 2.39
CA VAL A 106 5.16 23.03 2.59
C VAL A 106 4.26 21.87 2.97
N GLY A 107 4.44 20.72 2.30
CA GLY A 107 3.59 19.53 2.43
C GLY A 107 2.45 19.44 1.40
N GLU A 108 2.26 20.48 0.57
CA GLU A 108 1.24 20.47 -0.49
C GLU A 108 1.62 19.47 -1.59
N GLU A 109 0.67 18.61 -1.97
CA GLU A 109 0.80 17.74 -3.14
C GLU A 109 0.61 18.55 -4.42
N VAL A 110 1.52 18.37 -5.36
CA VAL A 110 1.53 19.08 -6.64
C VAL A 110 1.75 18.12 -7.80
N ASN A 111 1.14 18.43 -8.93
CA ASN A 111 1.38 17.71 -10.19
C ASN A 111 2.14 18.61 -11.14
N ILE A 112 3.35 18.21 -11.51
CA ILE A 112 4.21 18.93 -12.45
C ILE A 112 4.45 18.04 -13.66
N GLU A 113 3.87 18.42 -14.78
CA GLU A 113 4.02 17.70 -16.07
C GLU A 113 3.69 16.20 -15.97
N GLY A 114 2.63 15.87 -15.21
CA GLY A 114 2.19 14.49 -14.99
C GLY A 114 2.91 13.76 -13.86
N LYS A 115 3.91 14.36 -13.21
CA LYS A 115 4.61 13.80 -12.05
C LYS A 115 4.02 14.37 -10.77
N MET A 116 3.56 13.47 -9.89
CA MET A 116 3.13 13.83 -8.54
C MET A 116 4.35 14.08 -7.65
N GLY A 117 4.32 15.15 -6.89
CA GLY A 117 5.36 15.49 -5.93
C GLY A 117 4.80 16.25 -4.73
N ILE A 118 5.63 16.45 -3.73
CA ILE A 118 5.30 17.20 -2.52
C ILE A 118 6.19 18.46 -2.47
N LEU A 119 5.59 19.60 -2.21
CA LEU A 119 6.34 20.85 -1.97
C LEU A 119 7.10 20.73 -0.65
N ALA A 120 8.37 20.33 -0.74
CA ALA A 120 9.19 20.00 0.42
C ALA A 120 9.72 21.23 1.16
N ASN A 121 9.95 22.33 0.44
CA ASN A 121 10.44 23.58 1.05
C ASN A 121 10.17 24.79 0.17
N VAL A 122 10.00 25.95 0.81
CA VAL A 122 9.90 27.27 0.16
C VAL A 122 10.88 28.22 0.85
N TYR A 123 11.85 28.75 0.12
CA TYR A 123 12.86 29.65 0.68
C TYR A 123 13.21 30.77 -0.32
N GLY A 124 12.93 31.99 0.06
CA GLY A 124 13.12 33.17 -0.78
C GLY A 124 12.40 33.06 -2.12
N SER A 125 13.13 33.19 -3.23
CA SER A 125 12.60 33.05 -4.58
C SER A 125 12.61 31.64 -5.15
N ARG A 126 12.88 30.62 -4.33
CA ARG A 126 13.00 29.22 -4.75
C ARG A 126 12.05 28.32 -3.99
N VAL A 127 11.62 27.26 -4.67
CA VAL A 127 10.88 26.13 -4.10
C VAL A 127 11.63 24.83 -4.37
N ARG A 128 11.47 23.88 -3.47
CA ARG A 128 11.96 22.52 -3.61
C ARG A 128 10.77 21.57 -3.65
N VAL A 129 10.66 20.81 -4.73
CA VAL A 129 9.62 19.79 -4.91
C VAL A 129 10.29 18.42 -4.87
N ASP A 130 9.73 17.52 -4.10
CA ASP A 130 10.17 16.15 -3.94
C ASP A 130 9.23 15.20 -4.67
N PHE A 131 9.75 14.50 -5.65
CA PHE A 131 9.02 13.51 -6.46
C PHE A 131 9.27 12.06 -6.01
N ASN A 132 9.95 11.86 -4.87
CA ASN A 132 10.08 10.54 -4.28
C ASN A 132 8.71 9.98 -3.88
N PRO A 133 8.51 8.65 -3.90
CA PRO A 133 7.37 8.03 -3.22
C PRO A 133 7.26 8.50 -1.78
N GLY A 134 6.05 8.77 -1.30
CA GLY A 134 5.83 9.39 0.02
C GLY A 134 6.41 8.62 1.22
N LEU A 135 6.64 7.31 1.05
CA LEU A 135 7.25 6.43 2.06
C LEU A 135 8.73 6.10 1.78
N ALA A 136 9.33 6.63 0.70
CA ALA A 136 10.75 6.43 0.41
C ALA A 136 11.63 7.01 1.52
N GLY A 137 12.66 6.27 1.93
CA GLY A 137 13.59 6.64 2.99
C GLY A 137 13.04 6.52 4.41
N LYS A 138 11.82 5.99 4.58
CA LYS A 138 11.20 5.83 5.89
C LYS A 138 11.22 4.37 6.36
N GLU A 139 11.52 4.16 7.65
CA GLU A 139 11.29 2.87 8.32
C GLU A 139 9.77 2.66 8.45
N LEU A 140 9.31 1.46 8.10
CA LEU A 140 7.92 1.08 8.25
C LEU A 140 7.76 0.08 9.38
N THR A 141 6.71 0.22 10.17
CA THR A 141 6.30 -0.76 11.17
C THR A 141 4.96 -1.34 10.75
N PHE A 142 4.92 -2.65 10.49
CA PHE A 142 3.69 -3.38 10.25
C PHE A 142 3.34 -4.24 11.45
N LYS A 143 2.11 -4.10 11.92
CA LYS A 143 1.50 -5.03 12.85
C LYS A 143 0.40 -5.78 12.13
N TYR A 144 0.53 -7.09 11.99
CA TYR A 144 -0.35 -7.88 11.14
C TYR A 144 -0.78 -9.19 11.79
N THR A 145 -1.88 -9.73 11.30
CA THR A 145 -2.40 -11.04 11.70
C THR A 145 -2.85 -11.81 10.47
N VAL A 146 -2.24 -12.96 10.21
CA VAL A 146 -2.72 -13.89 9.20
C VAL A 146 -4.00 -14.54 9.75
N LYS A 147 -5.14 -14.25 9.15
CA LYS A 147 -6.45 -14.77 9.61
C LYS A 147 -6.67 -16.21 9.22
N SER A 148 -6.35 -16.53 7.96
CA SER A 148 -6.54 -17.87 7.42
C SER A 148 -5.60 -18.15 6.26
N THR A 149 -5.46 -19.44 5.92
CA THR A 149 -4.85 -19.91 4.67
C THR A 149 -5.93 -20.55 3.81
N ILE A 150 -6.08 -20.11 2.58
CA ILE A 150 -7.05 -20.64 1.63
C ILE A 150 -6.47 -21.92 1.01
N LYS A 151 -7.11 -23.06 1.23
CA LYS A 151 -6.59 -24.37 0.80
C LYS A 151 -7.36 -24.99 -0.35
N LYS A 152 -8.70 -24.80 -0.40
CA LYS A 152 -9.54 -25.40 -1.43
C LYS A 152 -9.35 -24.71 -2.78
N VAL A 153 -9.38 -25.47 -3.85
CA VAL A 153 -9.08 -24.98 -5.19
C VAL A 153 -10.10 -23.94 -5.66
N ASP A 154 -11.37 -24.19 -5.42
CA ASP A 154 -12.48 -23.28 -5.73
C ASP A 154 -12.35 -21.95 -4.98
N GLU A 155 -12.05 -22.00 -3.68
CA GLU A 155 -11.80 -20.81 -2.86
C GLU A 155 -10.54 -20.04 -3.33
N LYS A 156 -9.48 -20.74 -3.73
CA LYS A 156 -8.27 -20.12 -4.31
C LYS A 156 -8.57 -19.38 -5.59
N ILE A 157 -9.32 -20.00 -6.51
CA ILE A 157 -9.69 -19.38 -7.78
C ILE A 157 -10.57 -18.15 -7.52
N LYS A 158 -11.56 -18.26 -6.61
CA LYS A 158 -12.40 -17.13 -6.20
C LYS A 158 -11.56 -15.98 -5.63
N ALA A 159 -10.62 -16.29 -4.76
CA ALA A 159 -9.75 -15.31 -4.14
C ALA A 159 -8.85 -14.58 -5.16
N LEU A 160 -8.21 -15.32 -6.07
CA LEU A 160 -7.37 -14.76 -7.13
C LEU A 160 -8.20 -13.93 -8.11
N PHE A 161 -9.40 -14.39 -8.47
CA PHE A 161 -10.26 -13.62 -9.36
C PHE A 161 -10.68 -12.29 -8.72
N ASN A 162 -11.09 -12.29 -7.44
CA ASN A 162 -11.44 -11.08 -6.71
C ASN A 162 -10.25 -10.10 -6.53
N MET A 163 -9.01 -10.61 -6.49
CA MET A 163 -7.83 -9.74 -6.43
C MET A 163 -7.62 -8.97 -7.74
N GLU A 164 -7.94 -9.56 -8.88
CA GLU A 164 -7.77 -8.93 -10.20
C GLU A 164 -9.02 -8.14 -10.63
N TYR A 165 -10.20 -8.63 -10.26
CA TYR A 165 -11.51 -8.07 -10.61
C TYR A 165 -12.35 -7.89 -9.35
N PRO A 166 -12.09 -6.85 -8.54
CA PRO A 166 -12.90 -6.56 -7.36
C PRO A 166 -14.35 -6.31 -7.79
N SER A 167 -15.26 -7.15 -7.34
CA SER A 167 -16.69 -7.05 -7.63
C SER A 167 -17.47 -7.35 -6.36
N ASP A 168 -18.54 -6.60 -6.13
CA ASP A 168 -19.50 -6.86 -5.05
C ASP A 168 -20.48 -7.96 -5.42
N GLU A 169 -20.44 -8.47 -6.66
CA GLU A 169 -21.34 -9.52 -7.14
C GLU A 169 -20.80 -10.92 -6.78
N ASP A 170 -21.67 -11.74 -6.22
CA ASP A 170 -21.36 -13.15 -5.97
C ASP A 170 -21.36 -13.95 -7.27
N PHE A 171 -20.20 -14.44 -7.67
CA PHE A 171 -20.07 -15.34 -8.81
C PHE A 171 -19.83 -16.78 -8.34
N LYS A 172 -20.31 -17.72 -9.16
CA LYS A 172 -20.14 -19.16 -8.91
C LYS A 172 -18.96 -19.69 -9.72
N ILE A 173 -18.07 -20.40 -9.03
CA ILE A 173 -16.96 -21.11 -9.68
C ILE A 173 -17.28 -22.60 -9.67
N ASP A 174 -17.26 -23.21 -10.84
CA ASP A 174 -17.39 -24.66 -11.03
C ASP A 174 -16.07 -25.20 -11.59
N VAL A 175 -15.42 -26.07 -10.81
CA VAL A 175 -14.13 -26.67 -11.22
C VAL A 175 -14.37 -28.12 -11.60
N LYS A 176 -14.26 -28.43 -12.91
CA LYS A 176 -14.40 -29.79 -13.45
C LYS A 176 -13.20 -30.15 -14.32
N LYS A 177 -12.56 -31.27 -14.03
CA LYS A 177 -11.45 -31.82 -14.84
C LYS A 177 -10.31 -30.82 -15.14
N GLY A 178 -9.95 -29.96 -14.17
CA GLY A 178 -8.89 -28.97 -14.32
C GLY A 178 -9.29 -27.70 -15.07
N VAL A 179 -10.58 -27.53 -15.41
CA VAL A 179 -11.14 -26.31 -16.00
C VAL A 179 -12.01 -25.62 -14.97
N ALA A 180 -11.74 -24.33 -14.73
CA ALA A 180 -12.59 -23.50 -13.90
C ALA A 180 -13.52 -22.67 -14.79
N SER A 181 -14.82 -22.77 -14.57
CA SER A 181 -15.84 -21.95 -15.21
C SER A 181 -16.34 -20.92 -14.21
N ILE A 182 -16.30 -19.66 -14.57
CA ILE A 182 -16.79 -18.54 -13.77
C ILE A 182 -18.10 -18.08 -14.40
N ASN A 183 -19.18 -18.16 -13.63
CA ASN A 183 -20.50 -17.64 -14.04
C ASN A 183 -20.75 -16.35 -13.25
N LEU A 184 -20.78 -15.25 -13.98
CA LEU A 184 -21.13 -13.91 -13.51
C LEU A 184 -22.63 -13.75 -13.43
#